data_1e84955eabb35e97c64ed06ff6297a8c
#
_entry.id   1e84955eabb35e97c64ed06ff6297a8c
#
_cell.length_a   1.000
_cell.length_b   1.000
_cell.length_c   1.000
_cell.angle_alpha   90.00
_cell.angle_beta   90.00
_cell.angle_gamma   90.00
#
_symmetry.space_group_name_H-M   'P 1'
#
loop_
_entity.id
_entity.type
_entity.pdbx_description
1 polymer ?
#
loop_
_entity_poly.entity_id
_entity_poly.type
_entity_poly.pdbx_seq_one_letter_code
_entity_poly.pdbx_strand_id
1 'polypeptide(L)'
;MAHLGILAHSTEGAALAFLAFCQEGYRRTGRNEHPDVTLDYIAFGASMAAWEAGDYAAVRATLAVSAGRLARAGADFFACPDNTAHLALEAPGPPLPLPGLHIAEVVADQAAAEGRRRVAVLGTKYLMDSPLYPRVLAARGIGCELPAGADRLVLNEIIFSELVNGVFTDAARQEYLRVIGGLAARGCDAVALVCTEIPLLIPAGSAPLPTLDSTRLLARAAYLTAVGDRPLPTWRGGPAPA
;
A
#
# COMPACT_ATOMS: atom_id res chain seq x y z
N MET A 1 -4.06 -21.90 10.88
CA MET A 1 -3.76 -20.48 10.49
C MET A 1 -3.15 -20.52 9.10
N ALA A 2 -3.48 -19.55 8.25
CA ALA A 2 -2.91 -19.48 6.90
C ALA A 2 -1.53 -18.80 6.93
N HIS A 3 -0.64 -19.20 6.02
CA HIS A 3 0.71 -18.69 5.89
C HIS A 3 0.74 -17.48 4.96
N LEU A 4 1.22 -16.33 5.46
CA LEU A 4 1.35 -15.11 4.68
C LEU A 4 2.65 -15.11 3.86
N GLY A 5 2.55 -14.79 2.57
CA GLY A 5 3.68 -14.38 1.74
C GLY A 5 3.76 -12.85 1.65
N ILE A 6 4.85 -12.22 2.08
CA ILE A 6 5.10 -10.80 1.79
C ILE A 6 5.85 -10.73 0.46
N LEU A 7 5.16 -10.26 -0.58
CA LEU A 7 5.73 -9.96 -1.87
C LEU A 7 6.37 -8.57 -1.80
N ALA A 8 7.66 -8.53 -1.47
CA ALA A 8 8.37 -7.28 -1.27
C ALA A 8 8.76 -6.66 -2.61
N HIS A 9 8.55 -5.34 -2.75
CA HIS A 9 8.98 -4.54 -3.89
C HIS A 9 9.72 -3.27 -3.43
N SER A 10 9.45 -2.79 -2.20
CA SER A 10 10.26 -1.79 -1.50
C SER A 10 10.79 -2.37 -0.20
N THR A 11 11.99 -1.95 0.22
CA THR A 11 12.64 -2.44 1.45
C THR A 11 11.85 -1.99 2.68
N GLU A 12 11.56 -0.70 2.76
CA GLU A 12 10.91 -0.04 3.90
C GLU A 12 9.49 -0.56 4.07
N GLY A 13 8.74 -0.63 2.97
CA GLY A 13 7.37 -1.13 2.98
C GLY A 13 7.27 -2.58 3.42
N ALA A 14 8.16 -3.43 2.93
CA ALA A 14 8.19 -4.84 3.31
C ALA A 14 8.58 -5.04 4.79
N ALA A 15 9.59 -4.31 5.26
CA ALA A 15 10.01 -4.35 6.66
C ALA A 15 8.90 -3.86 7.59
N LEU A 16 8.25 -2.72 7.25
CA LEU A 16 7.14 -2.17 8.03
C LEU A 16 5.94 -3.13 8.07
N ALA A 17 5.58 -3.73 6.93
CA ALA A 17 4.48 -4.69 6.87
C ALA A 17 4.76 -5.94 7.70
N PHE A 18 5.99 -6.49 7.62
CA PHE A 18 6.41 -7.62 8.43
C PHE A 18 6.30 -7.31 9.93
N LEU A 19 6.88 -6.18 10.37
CA LEU A 19 6.80 -5.77 11.77
C LEU A 19 5.35 -5.55 12.23
N ALA A 20 4.55 -4.85 11.43
CA ALA A 20 3.16 -4.57 11.77
C ALA A 20 2.31 -5.85 11.85
N PHE A 21 2.54 -6.83 10.98
CA PHE A 21 1.89 -8.14 11.01
C PHE A 21 2.20 -8.89 12.31
N CYS A 22 3.47 -9.00 12.68
CA CYS A 22 3.89 -9.67 13.91
C CYS A 22 3.37 -8.95 15.16
N GLN A 23 3.40 -7.61 15.16
CA GLN A 23 2.90 -6.78 16.27
C GLN A 23 1.38 -6.89 16.44
N GLU A 24 0.62 -7.12 15.35
CA GLU A 24 -0.82 -7.35 15.46
C GLU A 24 -1.13 -8.62 16.28
N GLY A 25 -0.33 -9.67 16.10
CA GLY A 25 -0.42 -10.89 16.92
C GLY A 25 -0.22 -10.58 18.40
N TYR A 26 0.86 -9.86 18.73
CA TYR A 26 1.15 -9.48 20.13
C TYR A 26 0.04 -8.60 20.74
N ARG A 27 -0.46 -7.61 19.98
CA ARG A 27 -1.56 -6.73 20.47
C ARG A 27 -2.83 -7.51 20.80
N ARG A 28 -3.12 -8.60 20.08
CA ARG A 28 -4.35 -9.40 20.26
C ARG A 28 -4.24 -10.49 21.31
N THR A 29 -3.09 -11.13 21.40
CA THR A 29 -2.92 -12.31 22.26
C THR A 29 -2.09 -12.03 23.52
N GLY A 30 -1.38 -10.92 23.58
CA GLY A 30 -0.39 -10.60 24.61
C GLY A 30 0.86 -11.50 24.55
N ARG A 31 1.03 -12.24 23.44
CA ARG A 31 2.13 -13.18 23.20
C ARG A 31 2.71 -12.96 21.80
N ASN A 32 3.95 -13.41 21.58
CA ASN A 32 4.58 -13.42 20.25
C ASN A 32 4.04 -14.57 19.39
N GLU A 33 2.72 -14.72 19.36
CA GLU A 33 2.02 -15.75 18.58
C GLU A 33 1.40 -15.08 17.37
N HIS A 34 1.95 -15.35 16.20
CA HIS A 34 1.42 -14.92 14.91
C HIS A 34 1.52 -16.06 13.91
N PRO A 35 0.68 -16.07 12.85
CA PRO A 35 0.78 -17.03 11.77
C PRO A 35 2.15 -16.99 11.08
N ASP A 36 2.52 -18.07 10.40
CA ASP A 36 3.75 -18.13 9.62
C ASP A 36 3.79 -17.04 8.55
N VAL A 37 4.97 -16.50 8.34
CA VAL A 37 5.20 -15.45 7.32
C VAL A 37 6.52 -15.70 6.60
N THR A 38 6.48 -15.65 5.27
CA THR A 38 7.66 -15.66 4.41
C THR A 38 7.72 -14.35 3.65
N LEU A 39 8.92 -13.77 3.55
CA LEU A 39 9.17 -12.58 2.75
C LEU A 39 10.10 -12.96 1.59
N ASP A 40 9.72 -12.62 0.37
CA ASP A 40 10.59 -12.70 -0.82
C ASP A 40 10.80 -11.31 -1.40
N TYR A 41 12.08 -10.95 -1.59
CA TYR A 41 12.48 -9.66 -2.13
C TYR A 41 13.40 -9.84 -3.33
N ILE A 42 12.90 -9.43 -4.50
CA ILE A 42 13.75 -9.23 -5.68
C ILE A 42 14.20 -7.78 -5.66
N ALA A 43 15.50 -7.54 -5.77
CA ALA A 43 16.05 -6.19 -5.71
C ALA A 43 15.29 -5.24 -6.65
N PHE A 44 14.88 -4.08 -6.13
CA PHE A 44 14.09 -3.07 -6.85
C PHE A 44 14.71 -2.68 -8.19
N GLY A 45 16.05 -2.57 -8.24
CA GLY A 45 16.81 -2.26 -9.45
C GLY A 45 16.58 -3.24 -10.61
N ALA A 46 16.13 -4.48 -10.33
CA ALA A 46 15.84 -5.48 -11.38
C ALA A 46 14.65 -5.09 -12.28
N SER A 47 13.76 -4.23 -11.81
CA SER A 47 12.59 -3.75 -12.56
C SER A 47 12.68 -2.27 -12.96
N MET A 48 13.75 -1.54 -12.58
CA MET A 48 13.86 -0.10 -12.83
C MET A 48 13.70 0.30 -14.30
N ALA A 49 14.41 -0.37 -15.22
CA ALA A 49 14.30 -0.07 -16.65
C ALA A 49 12.86 -0.27 -17.19
N ALA A 50 12.14 -1.27 -16.66
CA ALA A 50 10.75 -1.50 -17.03
C ALA A 50 9.83 -0.41 -16.45
N TRP A 51 10.07 0.04 -15.22
CA TRP A 51 9.35 1.16 -14.62
C TRP A 51 9.55 2.46 -15.41
N GLU A 52 10.78 2.78 -15.78
CA GLU A 52 11.13 3.98 -16.56
C GLU A 52 10.50 3.94 -17.96
N ALA A 53 10.40 2.75 -18.56
CA ALA A 53 9.74 2.54 -19.84
C ALA A 53 8.20 2.49 -19.77
N GLY A 54 7.61 2.46 -18.56
CA GLY A 54 6.18 2.23 -18.38
C GLY A 54 5.73 0.81 -18.74
N ASP A 55 6.66 -0.14 -18.81
CA ASP A 55 6.39 -1.55 -19.14
C ASP A 55 5.92 -2.31 -17.89
N TYR A 56 4.67 -2.07 -17.53
CA TYR A 56 4.04 -2.74 -16.38
C TYR A 56 3.93 -4.26 -16.56
N ALA A 57 3.94 -4.77 -17.78
CA ALA A 57 3.94 -6.21 -18.03
C ALA A 57 5.26 -6.86 -17.61
N ALA A 58 6.40 -6.23 -17.93
CA ALA A 58 7.72 -6.69 -17.49
C ALA A 58 7.88 -6.60 -15.96
N VAL A 59 7.42 -5.50 -15.33
CA VAL A 59 7.39 -5.39 -13.87
C VAL A 59 6.55 -6.50 -13.25
N ARG A 60 5.34 -6.73 -13.79
CA ARG A 60 4.46 -7.81 -13.34
C ARG A 60 5.14 -9.19 -13.45
N ALA A 61 5.89 -9.44 -14.52
CA ALA A 61 6.62 -10.70 -14.68
C ALA A 61 7.64 -10.91 -13.54
N THR A 62 8.36 -9.86 -13.14
CA THR A 62 9.27 -9.91 -12.00
C THR A 62 8.53 -10.21 -10.69
N LEU A 63 7.39 -9.54 -10.46
CA LEU A 63 6.55 -9.78 -9.27
C LEU A 63 5.96 -11.19 -9.27
N ALA A 64 5.61 -11.75 -10.44
CA ALA A 64 5.13 -13.13 -10.56
C ALA A 64 6.20 -14.16 -10.19
N VAL A 65 7.49 -13.88 -10.45
CA VAL A 65 8.59 -14.74 -9.99
C VAL A 65 8.63 -14.78 -8.46
N SER A 66 8.52 -13.62 -7.80
CA SER A 66 8.46 -13.52 -6.34
C SER A 66 7.24 -14.27 -5.79
N ALA A 67 6.05 -14.07 -6.34
CA ALA A 67 4.84 -14.81 -5.96
C ALA A 67 5.02 -16.33 -6.10
N GLY A 68 5.73 -16.78 -7.15
CA GLY A 68 6.06 -18.19 -7.33
C GLY A 68 7.04 -18.74 -6.29
N ARG A 69 7.98 -17.93 -5.80
CA ARG A 69 8.88 -18.32 -4.69
C ARG A 69 8.10 -18.46 -3.40
N LEU A 70 7.22 -17.51 -3.10
CA LEU A 70 6.35 -17.55 -1.92
C LEU A 70 5.43 -18.78 -1.93
N ALA A 71 4.84 -19.12 -3.10
CA ALA A 71 4.03 -20.34 -3.25
C ALA A 71 4.83 -21.60 -2.95
N ARG A 72 6.06 -21.71 -3.45
CA ARG A 72 6.97 -22.85 -3.16
C ARG A 72 7.42 -22.89 -1.71
N ALA A 73 7.45 -21.76 -1.02
CA ALA A 73 7.73 -21.67 0.42
C ALA A 73 6.51 -22.05 1.29
N GLY A 74 5.37 -22.38 0.68
CA GLY A 74 4.17 -22.80 1.39
C GLY A 74 3.21 -21.68 1.80
N ALA A 75 3.38 -20.45 1.26
CA ALA A 75 2.42 -19.40 1.51
C ALA A 75 1.05 -19.72 0.89
N ASP A 76 -0.03 -19.41 1.61
CA ASP A 76 -1.42 -19.59 1.17
C ASP A 76 -1.94 -18.39 0.37
N PHE A 77 -1.46 -17.19 0.70
CA PHE A 77 -1.80 -15.93 0.04
C PHE A 77 -0.66 -14.95 0.16
N PHE A 78 -0.71 -13.87 -0.65
CA PHE A 78 0.29 -12.81 -0.54
C PHE A 78 -0.31 -11.45 -0.17
N ALA A 79 0.56 -10.59 0.38
CA ALA A 79 0.36 -9.16 0.48
C ALA A 79 1.58 -8.44 -0.12
N CYS A 80 1.34 -7.44 -0.98
CA CYS A 80 2.39 -6.59 -1.53
C CYS A 80 2.28 -5.20 -0.91
N PRO A 81 3.18 -4.85 0.05
CA PRO A 81 3.13 -3.56 0.73
C PRO A 81 3.80 -2.44 -0.08
N ASP A 82 3.41 -2.31 -1.32
CA ASP A 82 3.82 -1.26 -2.24
C ASP A 82 2.64 -0.88 -3.12
N ASN A 83 2.12 0.33 -2.94
CA ASN A 83 0.96 0.80 -3.69
C ASN A 83 1.26 0.95 -5.18
N THR A 84 2.44 1.45 -5.53
CA THR A 84 2.83 1.66 -6.93
C THR A 84 2.97 0.32 -7.66
N ALA A 85 3.47 -0.72 -6.99
CA ALA A 85 3.56 -2.07 -7.56
C ALA A 85 2.20 -2.62 -8.01
N HIS A 86 1.09 -2.16 -7.42
CA HIS A 86 -0.25 -2.60 -7.82
C HIS A 86 -0.64 -2.14 -9.23
N LEU A 87 -0.02 -1.06 -9.75
CA LEU A 87 -0.18 -0.69 -11.17
C LEU A 87 0.30 -1.81 -12.11
N ALA A 88 1.41 -2.45 -11.75
CA ALA A 88 1.93 -3.59 -12.50
C ALA A 88 1.17 -4.88 -12.18
N LEU A 89 0.80 -5.12 -10.93
CA LEU A 89 0.02 -6.31 -10.55
C LEU A 89 -1.36 -6.32 -11.22
N GLU A 90 -1.97 -5.16 -11.49
CA GLU A 90 -3.22 -5.03 -12.26
C GLU A 90 -3.02 -5.14 -13.78
N ALA A 91 -1.79 -5.06 -14.30
CA ALA A 91 -1.55 -5.22 -15.73
C ALA A 91 -2.06 -6.59 -16.21
N PRO A 92 -2.54 -6.70 -17.46
CA PRO A 92 -2.97 -7.98 -18.05
C PRO A 92 -1.85 -9.03 -18.01
N GLY A 93 -2.23 -10.28 -17.73
CA GLY A 93 -1.28 -11.40 -17.72
C GLY A 93 -1.88 -12.65 -17.09
N PRO A 94 -1.12 -13.77 -17.08
CA PRO A 94 -1.58 -15.00 -16.43
C PRO A 94 -1.90 -14.77 -14.94
N PRO A 95 -2.83 -15.53 -14.35
CA PRO A 95 -3.08 -15.47 -12.91
C PRO A 95 -1.79 -15.72 -12.11
N LEU A 96 -1.61 -14.92 -11.03
CA LEU A 96 -0.49 -15.14 -10.13
C LEU A 96 -0.61 -16.49 -9.41
N PRO A 97 0.51 -17.12 -9.03
CA PRO A 97 0.51 -18.43 -8.37
C PRO A 97 -0.27 -18.46 -7.05
N LEU A 98 -0.32 -17.33 -6.33
CA LEU A 98 -1.06 -17.17 -5.10
C LEU A 98 -2.17 -16.12 -5.25
N PRO A 99 -3.28 -16.24 -4.52
CA PRO A 99 -4.20 -15.13 -4.34
C PRO A 99 -3.56 -14.06 -3.44
N GLY A 100 -3.94 -12.79 -3.61
CA GLY A 100 -3.38 -11.68 -2.85
C GLY A 100 -4.42 -10.71 -2.32
N LEU A 101 -4.05 -10.03 -1.23
CA LEU A 101 -4.77 -8.86 -0.76
C LEU A 101 -4.37 -7.65 -1.62
N HIS A 102 -5.37 -6.94 -2.11
CA HIS A 102 -5.14 -5.73 -2.90
C HIS A 102 -5.07 -4.52 -1.96
N ILE A 103 -3.91 -3.83 -1.89
CA ILE A 103 -3.67 -2.77 -0.90
C ILE A 103 -4.69 -1.62 -0.99
N ALA A 104 -5.04 -1.18 -2.19
CA ALA A 104 -5.99 -0.07 -2.36
C ALA A 104 -7.42 -0.47 -1.97
N GLU A 105 -7.83 -1.74 -2.21
CA GLU A 105 -9.10 -2.29 -1.74
C GLU A 105 -9.14 -2.29 -0.21
N VAL A 106 -8.06 -2.71 0.46
CA VAL A 106 -7.96 -2.71 1.93
C VAL A 106 -8.12 -1.30 2.49
N VAL A 107 -7.49 -0.30 1.87
CA VAL A 107 -7.62 1.11 2.28
C VAL A 107 -9.05 1.61 2.08
N ALA A 108 -9.66 1.30 0.94
CA ALA A 108 -11.03 1.71 0.63
C ALA A 108 -12.07 1.02 1.54
N ASP A 109 -11.89 -0.28 1.86
CA ASP A 109 -12.69 -1.01 2.85
C ASP A 109 -12.63 -0.34 4.23
N GLN A 110 -11.44 0.05 4.67
CA GLN A 110 -11.25 0.73 5.94
C GLN A 110 -11.91 2.11 5.94
N ALA A 111 -11.75 2.87 4.86
CA ALA A 111 -12.40 4.17 4.70
C ALA A 111 -13.94 4.03 4.78
N ALA A 112 -14.51 3.04 4.12
CA ALA A 112 -15.94 2.73 4.17
C ALA A 112 -16.40 2.32 5.57
N ALA A 113 -15.63 1.44 6.25
CA ALA A 113 -15.92 1.00 7.61
C ALA A 113 -15.89 2.16 8.63
N GLU A 114 -15.06 3.18 8.39
CA GLU A 114 -15.00 4.41 9.18
C GLU A 114 -16.04 5.47 8.78
N GLY A 115 -16.88 5.18 7.78
CA GLY A 115 -17.91 6.10 7.28
C GLY A 115 -17.34 7.33 6.55
N ARG A 116 -16.11 7.23 5.97
CA ARG A 116 -15.51 8.32 5.21
C ARG A 116 -16.26 8.58 3.92
N ARG A 117 -16.38 9.84 3.55
CA ARG A 117 -17.11 10.27 2.35
C ARG A 117 -16.22 10.86 1.28
N ARG A 118 -15.10 11.47 1.66
CA ARG A 118 -14.14 12.07 0.74
C ARG A 118 -12.72 11.89 1.28
N VAL A 119 -11.95 11.04 0.62
CA VAL A 119 -10.59 10.69 1.03
C VAL A 119 -9.57 11.39 0.14
N ALA A 120 -8.65 12.13 0.76
CA ALA A 120 -7.46 12.63 0.10
C ALA A 120 -6.46 11.48 -0.12
N VAL A 121 -5.75 11.47 -1.26
CA VAL A 121 -4.76 10.41 -1.57
C VAL A 121 -3.40 11.05 -1.83
N LEU A 122 -2.41 10.69 -1.01
CA LEU A 122 -1.03 11.19 -1.11
C LEU A 122 -0.05 10.03 -1.31
N GLY A 123 0.70 10.07 -2.40
CA GLY A 123 1.69 9.05 -2.76
C GLY A 123 2.63 9.53 -3.86
N THR A 124 3.25 8.60 -4.59
CA THR A 124 4.04 8.96 -5.77
C THR A 124 3.16 9.57 -6.87
N LYS A 125 3.74 10.40 -7.74
CA LYS A 125 3.00 10.95 -8.89
C LYS A 125 2.42 9.84 -9.77
N TYR A 126 3.13 8.74 -9.95
CA TYR A 126 2.67 7.59 -10.75
C TYR A 126 1.36 7.03 -10.24
N LEU A 127 1.23 6.92 -8.90
CA LEU A 127 0.03 6.44 -8.27
C LEU A 127 -1.09 7.49 -8.27
N MET A 128 -0.76 8.76 -7.97
CA MET A 128 -1.74 9.85 -7.96
C MET A 128 -2.29 10.18 -9.37
N ASP A 129 -1.50 9.93 -10.43
CA ASP A 129 -1.93 10.12 -11.82
C ASP A 129 -2.68 8.89 -12.38
N SER A 130 -2.74 7.78 -11.63
CA SER A 130 -3.43 6.55 -12.02
C SER A 130 -4.91 6.54 -11.59
N PRO A 131 -5.76 5.75 -12.25
CA PRO A 131 -7.14 5.57 -11.85
C PRO A 131 -7.34 4.64 -10.64
N LEU A 132 -6.27 4.08 -10.06
CA LEU A 132 -6.36 3.00 -9.08
C LEU A 132 -7.18 3.41 -7.86
N TYR A 133 -6.75 4.43 -7.12
CA TYR A 133 -7.46 4.91 -5.93
C TYR A 133 -8.82 5.56 -6.25
N PRO A 134 -8.93 6.44 -7.28
CA PRO A 134 -10.25 6.94 -7.71
C PRO A 134 -11.27 5.83 -7.95
N ARG A 135 -10.88 4.77 -8.64
CA ARG A 135 -11.76 3.63 -8.96
C ARG A 135 -12.20 2.87 -7.72
N VAL A 136 -11.27 2.47 -6.84
CA VAL A 136 -11.61 1.64 -5.67
C VAL A 136 -12.41 2.39 -4.62
N LEU A 137 -12.17 3.70 -4.46
CA LEU A 137 -12.96 4.56 -3.58
C LEU A 137 -14.36 4.80 -4.15
N ALA A 138 -14.46 5.08 -5.45
CA ALA A 138 -15.75 5.27 -6.11
C ALA A 138 -16.65 4.03 -6.04
N ALA A 139 -16.07 2.82 -6.12
CA ALA A 139 -16.81 1.56 -5.96
C ALA A 139 -17.47 1.42 -4.57
N ARG A 140 -17.05 2.21 -3.58
CA ARG A 140 -17.62 2.30 -2.23
C ARG A 140 -18.40 3.58 -1.98
N GLY A 141 -18.68 4.36 -3.02
CA GLY A 141 -19.39 5.65 -2.93
C GLY A 141 -18.54 6.74 -2.23
N ILE A 142 -17.22 6.59 -2.17
CA ILE A 142 -16.31 7.53 -1.53
C ILE A 142 -15.67 8.41 -2.59
N GLY A 143 -15.71 9.73 -2.40
CA GLY A 143 -15.00 10.68 -3.25
C GLY A 143 -13.50 10.59 -3.06
N CYS A 144 -12.74 10.63 -4.16
CA CYS A 144 -11.29 10.70 -4.15
C CYS A 144 -10.84 12.12 -4.45
N GLU A 145 -9.97 12.68 -3.63
CA GLU A 145 -9.41 14.01 -3.83
C GLU A 145 -7.88 13.92 -3.93
N LEU A 146 -7.30 14.55 -4.94
CA LEU A 146 -5.87 14.57 -5.17
C LEU A 146 -5.32 15.99 -4.92
N PRO A 147 -4.06 16.14 -4.49
CA PRO A 147 -3.40 17.44 -4.46
C PRO A 147 -3.40 18.10 -5.83
N ALA A 148 -3.32 19.43 -5.86
CA ALA A 148 -3.13 20.19 -7.11
C ALA A 148 -1.83 19.77 -7.81
N GLY A 149 -1.75 19.98 -9.13
CA GLY A 149 -0.61 19.51 -9.92
C GLY A 149 0.76 19.97 -9.39
N ALA A 150 0.86 21.24 -8.96
CA ALA A 150 2.10 21.76 -8.36
C ALA A 150 2.44 21.04 -7.05
N ASP A 151 1.47 20.83 -6.16
CA ASP A 151 1.67 20.10 -4.90
C ASP A 151 2.08 18.65 -5.16
N ARG A 152 1.49 17.97 -6.17
CA ARG A 152 1.89 16.58 -6.53
C ARG A 152 3.36 16.50 -6.92
N LEU A 153 3.89 17.47 -7.64
CA LEU A 153 5.30 17.51 -8.04
C LEU A 153 6.20 17.69 -6.82
N VAL A 154 5.85 18.60 -5.91
CA VAL A 154 6.62 18.85 -4.69
C VAL A 154 6.62 17.62 -3.79
N LEU A 155 5.46 17.02 -3.54
CA LEU A 155 5.38 15.79 -2.71
C LEU A 155 6.16 14.63 -3.33
N ASN A 156 6.10 14.48 -4.66
CA ASN A 156 6.86 13.46 -5.36
C ASN A 156 8.38 13.69 -5.26
N GLU A 157 8.83 14.94 -5.37
CA GLU A 157 10.24 15.29 -5.18
C GLU A 157 10.70 14.92 -3.77
N ILE A 158 9.96 15.30 -2.74
CA ILE A 158 10.26 14.94 -1.35
C ILE A 158 10.37 13.41 -1.18
N ILE A 159 9.45 12.64 -1.77
CA ILE A 159 9.50 11.17 -1.69
C ILE A 159 10.86 10.68 -2.21
N PHE A 160 11.26 11.08 -3.43
CA PHE A 160 12.43 10.52 -4.09
C PHE A 160 13.76 11.13 -3.65
N SER A 161 13.79 12.40 -3.24
CA SER A 161 15.02 13.06 -2.78
C SER A 161 15.32 12.82 -1.30
N GLU A 162 14.28 12.64 -0.47
CA GLU A 162 14.42 12.53 0.98
C GLU A 162 13.94 11.19 1.52
N LEU A 163 12.62 10.89 1.43
CA LEU A 163 11.98 9.82 2.19
C LEU A 163 12.51 8.42 1.87
N VAL A 164 12.69 8.10 0.58
CA VAL A 164 13.24 6.79 0.15
C VAL A 164 14.72 6.62 0.53
N ASN A 165 15.39 7.70 0.90
CA ASN A 165 16.76 7.70 1.40
C ASN A 165 16.83 7.73 2.93
N GLY A 166 15.68 7.58 3.62
CA GLY A 166 15.58 7.60 5.07
C GLY A 166 15.78 9.00 5.69
N VAL A 167 15.64 10.07 4.90
CA VAL A 167 15.76 11.45 5.36
C VAL A 167 14.36 12.00 5.63
N PHE A 168 14.11 12.43 6.88
CA PHE A 168 12.83 12.94 7.35
C PHE A 168 13.04 14.32 7.95
N THR A 169 12.86 15.37 7.13
CA THR A 169 13.08 16.76 7.56
C THR A 169 11.81 17.41 8.07
N ASP A 170 11.95 18.41 8.94
CA ASP A 170 10.80 19.23 9.36
C ASP A 170 10.22 20.04 8.21
N ALA A 171 11.05 20.46 7.24
CA ALA A 171 10.57 21.15 6.05
C ALA A 171 9.65 20.27 5.21
N ALA A 172 10.05 19.01 4.94
CA ALA A 172 9.21 18.04 4.27
C ALA A 172 7.90 17.79 5.02
N ARG A 173 7.98 17.64 6.35
CA ARG A 173 6.79 17.46 7.19
C ARG A 173 5.83 18.63 7.09
N GLN A 174 6.31 19.86 7.19
CA GLN A 174 5.47 21.06 7.09
C GLN A 174 4.79 21.16 5.71
N GLU A 175 5.50 20.78 4.64
CA GLU A 175 4.92 20.78 3.30
C GLU A 175 3.78 19.76 3.15
N TYR A 176 3.97 18.53 3.67
CA TYR A 176 2.89 17.53 3.73
C TYR A 176 1.70 18.03 4.54
N LEU A 177 1.93 18.62 5.72
CA LEU A 177 0.86 19.15 6.58
C LEU A 177 0.11 20.31 5.90
N ARG A 178 0.81 21.20 5.16
CA ARG A 178 0.21 22.26 4.36
C ARG A 178 -0.74 21.69 3.32
N VAL A 179 -0.28 20.70 2.54
CA VAL A 179 -1.09 20.06 1.49
C VAL A 179 -2.29 19.36 2.10
N ILE A 180 -2.11 18.61 3.19
CA ILE A 180 -3.22 17.92 3.89
C ILE A 180 -4.24 18.95 4.42
N GLY A 181 -3.79 20.07 4.97
CA GLY A 181 -4.66 21.15 5.41
C GLY A 181 -5.49 21.76 4.27
N GLY A 182 -4.87 21.95 3.08
CA GLY A 182 -5.59 22.39 1.90
C GLY A 182 -6.64 21.38 1.42
N LEU A 183 -6.36 20.08 1.54
CA LEU A 183 -7.32 19.02 1.19
C LEU A 183 -8.47 18.95 2.21
N ALA A 184 -8.18 19.15 3.50
CA ALA A 184 -9.19 19.29 4.54
C ALA A 184 -10.13 20.48 4.26
N ALA A 185 -9.59 21.63 3.87
CA ALA A 185 -10.38 22.81 3.50
C ALA A 185 -11.27 22.56 2.25
N ARG A 186 -10.92 21.60 1.38
CA ARG A 186 -11.75 21.14 0.26
C ARG A 186 -12.77 20.07 0.64
N GLY A 187 -12.93 19.79 1.94
CA GLY A 187 -13.94 18.89 2.48
C GLY A 187 -13.54 17.41 2.53
N CYS A 188 -12.25 17.10 2.45
CA CYS A 188 -11.78 15.74 2.77
C CYS A 188 -11.96 15.46 4.27
N ASP A 189 -12.36 14.23 4.61
CA ASP A 189 -12.60 13.76 5.98
C ASP A 189 -11.59 12.70 6.43
N ALA A 190 -10.67 12.29 5.54
CA ALA A 190 -9.50 11.48 5.83
C ALA A 190 -8.42 11.66 4.75
N VAL A 191 -7.20 11.23 5.04
CA VAL A 191 -6.10 11.17 4.09
C VAL A 191 -5.48 9.78 4.05
N ALA A 192 -5.44 9.18 2.87
CA ALA A 192 -4.74 7.93 2.61
C ALA A 192 -3.26 8.22 2.30
N LEU A 193 -2.37 7.68 3.13
CA LEU A 193 -0.92 7.74 2.96
C LEU A 193 -0.48 6.50 2.18
N VAL A 194 -0.33 6.67 0.85
CA VAL A 194 -0.17 5.56 -0.08
C VAL A 194 1.25 5.47 -0.64
N CYS A 195 2.20 5.91 0.14
CA CYS A 195 3.62 5.63 0.03
C CYS A 195 4.11 5.21 1.41
N THR A 196 4.93 4.18 1.48
CA THR A 196 5.31 3.50 2.73
C THR A 196 6.13 4.37 3.67
N GLU A 197 6.81 5.37 3.15
CA GLU A 197 7.66 6.30 3.87
C GLU A 197 6.87 7.48 4.47
N ILE A 198 5.73 7.85 3.87
CA ILE A 198 4.93 9.00 4.35
C ILE A 198 4.46 8.81 5.81
N PRO A 199 3.99 7.62 6.26
CA PRO A 199 3.64 7.42 7.66
C PRO A 199 4.79 7.54 8.65
N LEU A 200 6.06 7.46 8.19
CA LEU A 200 7.24 7.71 9.02
C LEU A 200 7.46 9.22 9.20
N LEU A 201 7.14 10.01 8.17
CA LEU A 201 7.18 11.47 8.22
C LEU A 201 5.97 12.06 8.97
N ILE A 202 4.78 11.49 8.74
CA ILE A 202 3.48 11.93 9.29
C ILE A 202 2.90 10.82 10.18
N PRO A 203 3.31 10.73 11.45
CA PRO A 203 2.76 9.76 12.39
C PRO A 203 1.25 9.94 12.57
N ALA A 204 0.57 8.87 12.95
CA ALA A 204 -0.86 8.92 13.25
C ALA A 204 -1.18 9.99 14.30
N GLY A 205 -2.20 10.80 14.03
CA GLY A 205 -2.64 11.89 14.91
C GLY A 205 -1.85 13.20 14.77
N SER A 206 -0.80 13.27 13.92
CA SER A 206 -0.04 14.50 13.66
C SER A 206 -0.56 15.32 12.48
N ALA A 207 -1.47 14.75 11.68
CA ALA A 207 -2.05 15.43 10.52
C ALA A 207 -3.38 16.12 10.85
N PRO A 208 -3.78 17.16 10.08
CA PRO A 208 -5.10 17.81 10.20
C PRO A 208 -6.29 16.89 9.90
N LEU A 209 -6.06 15.75 9.25
CA LEU A 209 -7.06 14.74 8.91
C LEU A 209 -6.68 13.40 9.54
N PRO A 210 -7.67 12.54 9.87
CA PRO A 210 -7.42 11.14 10.17
C PRO A 210 -6.66 10.47 9.04
N THR A 211 -5.63 9.69 9.36
CA THR A 211 -4.75 9.05 8.39
C THR A 211 -5.12 7.59 8.15
N LEU A 212 -5.15 7.17 6.90
CA LEU A 212 -5.26 5.78 6.46
C LEU A 212 -3.88 5.33 5.97
N ASP A 213 -3.11 4.69 6.85
CA ASP A 213 -1.79 4.14 6.54
C ASP A 213 -1.94 2.83 5.79
N SER A 214 -1.72 2.86 4.48
CA SER A 214 -1.95 1.72 3.60
C SER A 214 -1.16 0.47 3.98
N THR A 215 0.09 0.64 4.44
CA THR A 215 0.96 -0.49 4.81
C THR A 215 0.51 -1.17 6.08
N ARG A 216 0.20 -0.41 7.13
CA ARG A 216 -0.29 -0.96 8.40
C ARG A 216 -1.68 -1.55 8.26
N LEU A 217 -2.54 -0.94 7.44
CA LEU A 217 -3.86 -1.49 7.12
C LEU A 217 -3.75 -2.82 6.38
N LEU A 218 -2.86 -2.93 5.39
CA LEU A 218 -2.60 -4.17 4.68
C LEU A 218 -2.07 -5.26 5.60
N ALA A 219 -1.11 -4.93 6.46
CA ALA A 219 -0.54 -5.88 7.44
C ALA A 219 -1.61 -6.40 8.42
N ARG A 220 -2.48 -5.50 8.92
CA ARG A 220 -3.61 -5.88 9.77
C ARG A 220 -4.61 -6.77 9.02
N ALA A 221 -4.97 -6.42 7.79
CA ALA A 221 -5.85 -7.24 6.97
C ALA A 221 -5.24 -8.63 6.70
N ALA A 222 -3.94 -8.70 6.44
CA ALA A 222 -3.22 -9.95 6.26
C ALA A 222 -3.24 -10.81 7.54
N TYR A 223 -3.03 -10.19 8.70
CA TYR A 223 -3.14 -10.90 9.98
C TYR A 223 -4.56 -11.49 10.18
N LEU A 224 -5.59 -10.68 9.98
CA LEU A 224 -6.99 -11.10 10.11
C LEU A 224 -7.32 -12.24 9.15
N THR A 225 -6.80 -12.19 7.93
CA THR A 225 -6.94 -13.28 6.95
C THR A 225 -6.23 -14.54 7.42
N ALA A 226 -5.00 -14.41 7.93
CA ALA A 226 -4.20 -15.55 8.35
C ALA A 226 -4.77 -16.30 9.58
N VAL A 227 -5.43 -15.59 10.50
CA VAL A 227 -6.10 -16.21 11.66
C VAL A 227 -7.54 -16.66 11.37
N GLY A 228 -8.08 -16.37 10.19
CA GLY A 228 -9.43 -16.78 9.77
C GLY A 228 -10.56 -15.80 10.12
N ASP A 229 -10.23 -14.62 10.66
CA ASP A 229 -11.21 -13.55 10.96
C ASP A 229 -11.65 -12.79 9.68
N ARG A 230 -10.95 -13.01 8.58
CA ARG A 230 -11.25 -12.52 7.24
C ARG A 230 -11.07 -13.69 6.24
N PRO A 231 -11.93 -13.81 5.20
CA PRO A 231 -11.77 -14.86 4.21
C PRO A 231 -10.45 -14.70 3.43
N LEU A 232 -9.93 -15.82 2.92
CA LEU A 232 -8.80 -15.80 1.99
C LEU A 232 -9.16 -14.97 0.75
N PRO A 233 -8.21 -14.18 0.24
CA PRO A 233 -8.44 -13.41 -0.98
C PRO A 233 -8.60 -14.33 -2.19
N THR A 234 -9.24 -13.82 -3.23
CA THR A 234 -9.41 -14.52 -4.51
C THR A 234 -8.69 -13.85 -5.66
N TRP A 235 -8.27 -12.59 -5.48
CA TRP A 235 -7.59 -11.84 -6.52
C TRP A 235 -6.21 -12.43 -6.84
N ARG A 236 -5.93 -12.64 -8.12
CA ARG A 236 -4.67 -13.23 -8.63
C ARG A 236 -4.00 -12.34 -9.67
N GLY A 237 -4.00 -11.03 -9.43
CA GLY A 237 -3.54 -10.05 -10.41
C GLY A 237 -4.57 -9.74 -11.48
N GLY A 238 -4.25 -8.79 -12.37
CA GLY A 238 -5.23 -8.17 -13.24
C GLY A 238 -6.08 -7.12 -12.52
N PRO A 239 -6.97 -6.39 -13.23
CA PRO A 239 -7.84 -5.40 -12.61
C PRO A 239 -8.62 -6.02 -11.45
N ALA A 240 -8.59 -5.36 -10.29
CA ALA A 240 -9.39 -5.78 -9.16
C ALA A 240 -10.88 -5.74 -9.57
N PRO A 241 -11.69 -6.74 -9.18
CA PRO A 241 -13.12 -6.70 -9.44
C PRO A 241 -13.72 -5.42 -8.82
N ALA A 242 -14.61 -4.78 -9.59
CA ALA A 242 -15.31 -3.58 -9.15
C ALA A 242 -16.27 -3.87 -8.00
#